data_1d183b4cef391bd5bc052137ef74a6b8
#
_entry.id   1d183b4cef391bd5bc052137ef74a6b8
#
_cell.length_a   1.000
_cell.length_b   1.000
_cell.length_c   1.000
_cell.angle_alpha   90.00
_cell.angle_beta   90.00
_cell.angle_gamma   90.00
#
_symmetry.space_group_name_H-M   'P 1'
#
loop_
_entity.id
_entity.type
_entity.pdbx_description
1 polymer ?
#
loop_
_entity_poly.entity_id
_entity_poly.type
_entity_poly.pdbx_seq_one_letter_code
_entity_poly.pdbx_strand_id
1 'polypeptide(L)'
;MKHIFIVNPAAGKSDRTAEYREMIDAAFAPRGLSYELLVSGAPGECRTLARQAAQSGEEVRLYACGGDGTLNEVINGVVGYDNAAVTHFPGGSGNDTIKIFDDPAAFTSIERLLDAEEARFDLIRCNDSYALNVLSIGFDARVGTDIARFKRLPLVSGKGAYILSIFSNMLHGLTADYTVTLDSGKVFSGRKTMICVCNGRWYGGGFNPVPEAEPDDGLLDVLVVEKVNLLQVATVVGHYQKGRLSLIHISEPTRP
;
A
#
# COMPACT_ATOMS: atom_id res chain seq x y z
N MET A 1 6.87 22.99 13.16
CA MET A 1 6.19 21.84 12.50
C MET A 1 5.02 21.42 13.38
N LYS A 2 3.83 21.30 12.82
CA LYS A 2 2.62 20.84 13.50
C LYS A 2 2.48 19.31 13.35
N HIS A 3 2.11 18.61 14.42
CA HIS A 3 1.93 17.17 14.42
C HIS A 3 0.46 16.81 14.40
N ILE A 4 0.02 16.02 13.41
CA ILE A 4 -1.40 15.66 13.24
C ILE A 4 -1.50 14.14 13.05
N PHE A 5 -2.22 13.47 13.93
CA PHE A 5 -2.53 12.05 13.86
C PHE A 5 -3.88 11.85 13.22
N ILE A 6 -3.93 11.15 12.09
CA ILE A 6 -5.17 10.81 11.37
C ILE A 6 -5.48 9.35 11.64
N VAL A 7 -6.50 9.10 12.45
CA VAL A 7 -6.88 7.76 12.91
C VAL A 7 -8.05 7.25 12.07
N ASN A 8 -7.88 6.04 11.54
CA ASN A 8 -8.98 5.28 10.96
C ASN A 8 -9.47 4.22 11.97
N PRO A 9 -10.60 4.44 12.66
CA PRO A 9 -11.08 3.54 13.71
C PRO A 9 -11.56 2.19 13.15
N ALA A 10 -11.82 2.10 11.84
CA ALA A 10 -12.18 0.85 11.16
C ALA A 10 -10.96 0.01 10.74
N ALA A 11 -9.73 0.50 10.95
CA ALA A 11 -8.53 -0.25 10.63
C ALA A 11 -8.24 -1.34 11.68
N GLY A 12 -7.86 -2.51 11.21
CA GLY A 12 -7.52 -3.62 12.11
C GLY A 12 -8.74 -4.40 12.61
N LYS A 13 -8.69 -4.85 13.86
CA LYS A 13 -9.73 -5.69 14.48
C LYS A 13 -10.70 -4.93 15.36
N SER A 14 -10.31 -3.77 15.86
CA SER A 14 -11.07 -2.93 16.78
C SER A 14 -10.63 -1.49 16.66
N ASP A 15 -11.48 -0.58 17.11
CA ASP A 15 -11.10 0.83 17.26
C ASP A 15 -10.00 0.97 18.33
N ARG A 16 -8.87 1.54 17.92
CA ARG A 16 -7.70 1.78 18.77
C ARG A 16 -7.48 3.26 19.08
N THR A 17 -8.47 4.10 18.83
CA THR A 17 -8.33 5.56 19.00
C THR A 17 -7.90 5.95 20.42
N ALA A 18 -8.46 5.31 21.44
CA ALA A 18 -8.09 5.58 22.84
C ALA A 18 -6.64 5.16 23.13
N GLU A 19 -6.24 3.96 22.67
CA GLU A 19 -4.88 3.45 22.79
C GLU A 19 -3.86 4.38 22.09
N TYR A 20 -4.16 4.82 20.88
CA TYR A 20 -3.30 5.78 20.17
C TYR A 20 -3.16 7.10 20.95
N ARG A 21 -4.25 7.63 21.51
CA ARG A 21 -4.19 8.83 22.34
C ARG A 21 -3.25 8.68 23.53
N GLU A 22 -3.36 7.58 24.27
CA GLU A 22 -2.48 7.30 25.42
C GLU A 22 -1.01 7.22 25.00
N MET A 23 -0.71 6.54 23.89
CA MET A 23 0.66 6.43 23.37
C MET A 23 1.22 7.78 22.93
N ILE A 24 0.39 8.61 22.28
CA ILE A 24 0.78 9.96 21.83
C ILE A 24 1.04 10.85 23.04
N ASP A 25 0.12 10.88 24.03
CA ASP A 25 0.27 11.67 25.24
C ASP A 25 1.55 11.31 25.98
N ALA A 26 1.86 10.00 26.09
CA ALA A 26 3.09 9.52 26.74
C ALA A 26 4.36 9.99 26.03
N ALA A 27 4.36 10.08 24.70
CA ALA A 27 5.52 10.51 23.90
C ALA A 27 5.66 12.04 23.83
N PHE A 28 4.54 12.77 23.79
CA PHE A 28 4.52 14.22 23.57
C PHE A 28 4.68 15.03 24.87
N ALA A 29 4.04 14.62 25.95
CA ALA A 29 4.05 15.37 27.21
C ALA A 29 5.45 15.59 27.78
N PRO A 30 6.36 14.61 27.81
CA PRO A 30 7.74 14.82 28.30
C PRO A 30 8.54 15.81 27.46
N ARG A 31 8.17 15.99 26.20
CA ARG A 31 8.84 16.87 25.23
C ARG A 31 8.23 18.28 25.17
N GLY A 32 7.11 18.50 25.88
CA GLY A 32 6.37 19.75 25.80
C GLY A 32 5.78 20.05 24.40
N LEU A 33 5.58 19.01 23.58
CA LEU A 33 5.02 19.10 22.26
C LEU A 33 3.50 19.06 22.30
N SER A 34 2.86 19.69 21.30
CA SER A 34 1.42 19.60 21.08
C SER A 34 1.12 18.82 19.80
N TYR A 35 -0.05 18.21 19.75
CA TYR A 35 -0.55 17.49 18.58
C TYR A 35 -2.04 17.71 18.37
N GLU A 36 -2.50 17.38 17.18
CA GLU A 36 -3.91 17.25 16.85
C GLU A 36 -4.23 15.81 16.50
N LEU A 37 -5.36 15.27 16.98
CA LEU A 37 -5.81 13.92 16.67
C LEU A 37 -7.16 14.01 15.99
N LEU A 38 -7.18 13.61 14.71
CA LEU A 38 -8.36 13.60 13.84
C LEU A 38 -8.80 12.15 13.62
N VAL A 39 -10.09 11.89 13.80
CA VAL A 39 -10.67 10.55 13.63
C VAL A 39 -11.58 10.56 12.42
N SER A 40 -11.33 9.66 11.46
CA SER A 40 -12.19 9.54 10.29
C SER A 40 -13.49 8.82 10.62
N GLY A 41 -14.62 9.35 10.14
CA GLY A 41 -15.94 8.75 10.28
C GLY A 41 -16.43 7.97 9.07
N ALA A 42 -15.72 8.06 7.92
CA ALA A 42 -16.13 7.44 6.68
C ALA A 42 -14.93 7.06 5.80
N PRO A 43 -15.08 6.07 4.88
CA PRO A 43 -14.09 5.80 3.86
C PRO A 43 -13.78 7.03 3.00
N GLY A 44 -12.50 7.27 2.73
CA GLY A 44 -12.02 8.42 1.97
C GLY A 44 -11.82 9.70 2.79
N GLU A 45 -12.26 9.74 4.04
CA GLU A 45 -12.17 10.94 4.86
C GLU A 45 -10.74 11.21 5.34
N CYS A 46 -9.90 10.20 5.53
CA CYS A 46 -8.49 10.41 5.85
C CYS A 46 -7.79 11.25 4.77
N ARG A 47 -8.14 11.07 3.50
CA ARG A 47 -7.66 11.90 2.39
C ARG A 47 -8.08 13.37 2.53
N THR A 48 -9.33 13.61 2.91
CA THR A 48 -9.87 14.95 3.09
C THR A 48 -9.21 15.67 4.26
N LEU A 49 -9.07 14.98 5.39
CA LEU A 49 -8.40 15.51 6.60
C LEU A 49 -6.94 15.85 6.32
N ALA A 50 -6.22 14.96 5.63
CA ALA A 50 -4.83 15.20 5.24
C ALA A 50 -4.69 16.41 4.31
N ARG A 51 -5.60 16.54 3.33
CA ARG A 51 -5.62 17.70 2.42
C ARG A 51 -5.88 19.01 3.16
N GLN A 52 -6.84 19.03 4.06
CA GLN A 52 -7.15 20.23 4.86
C GLN A 52 -5.94 20.64 5.71
N ALA A 53 -5.23 19.67 6.30
CA ALA A 53 -4.02 19.93 7.06
C ALA A 53 -2.92 20.55 6.18
N ALA A 54 -2.66 19.99 5.00
CA ALA A 54 -1.65 20.50 4.08
C ALA A 54 -2.02 21.89 3.50
N GLN A 55 -3.30 22.14 3.25
CA GLN A 55 -3.80 23.44 2.76
C GLN A 55 -3.64 24.59 3.76
N SER A 56 -3.36 24.32 5.03
CA SER A 56 -3.09 25.37 6.02
C SER A 56 -1.86 26.21 5.67
N GLY A 57 -0.94 25.69 4.86
CA GLY A 57 0.32 26.31 4.51
C GLY A 57 1.40 26.22 5.61
N GLU A 58 1.05 25.69 6.80
CA GLU A 58 1.99 25.40 7.87
C GLU A 58 2.78 24.11 7.56
N GLU A 59 4.00 24.01 8.05
CA GLU A 59 4.72 22.71 8.02
C GLU A 59 4.04 21.69 8.92
N VAL A 60 3.57 20.59 8.33
CA VAL A 60 2.84 19.55 9.04
C VAL A 60 3.50 18.18 8.86
N ARG A 61 3.56 17.42 9.94
CA ARG A 61 3.86 15.99 9.93
C ARG A 61 2.60 15.21 10.26
N LEU A 62 2.15 14.43 9.29
CA LEU A 62 0.93 13.62 9.37
C LEU A 62 1.27 12.17 9.72
N TYR A 63 0.61 11.64 10.72
CA TYR A 63 0.76 10.25 11.15
C TYR A 63 -0.49 9.47 10.72
N ALA A 64 -0.36 8.62 9.71
CA ALA A 64 -1.44 7.76 9.23
C ALA A 64 -1.62 6.57 10.17
N CYS A 65 -2.55 6.68 11.13
CA CYS A 65 -2.83 5.66 12.13
C CYS A 65 -3.86 4.66 11.59
N GLY A 66 -3.36 3.57 11.02
CA GLY A 66 -4.19 2.56 10.38
C GLY A 66 -3.39 1.58 9.52
N GLY A 67 -4.03 0.95 8.55
CA GLY A 67 -3.36 0.05 7.61
C GLY A 67 -2.89 0.75 6.33
N ASP A 68 -2.43 -0.04 5.34
CA ASP A 68 -1.93 0.46 4.05
C ASP A 68 -2.97 1.34 3.31
N GLY A 69 -4.27 1.02 3.45
CA GLY A 69 -5.34 1.84 2.88
C GLY A 69 -5.43 3.23 3.52
N THR A 70 -5.27 3.33 4.84
CA THR A 70 -5.25 4.61 5.56
C THR A 70 -4.06 5.45 5.13
N LEU A 71 -2.87 4.83 5.06
CA LEU A 71 -1.68 5.50 4.56
C LEU A 71 -1.88 6.02 3.13
N ASN A 72 -2.44 5.19 2.25
CA ASN A 72 -2.70 5.58 0.87
C ASN A 72 -3.69 6.76 0.76
N GLU A 73 -4.74 6.80 1.58
CA GLU A 73 -5.66 7.94 1.63
C GLU A 73 -4.93 9.22 2.08
N VAL A 74 -4.12 9.16 3.14
CA VAL A 74 -3.36 10.31 3.66
C VAL A 74 -2.38 10.82 2.60
N ILE A 75 -1.60 9.94 1.95
CA ILE A 75 -0.68 10.31 0.85
C ILE A 75 -1.45 11.02 -0.26
N ASN A 76 -2.57 10.46 -0.71
CA ASN A 76 -3.40 11.08 -1.76
C ASN A 76 -4.03 12.43 -1.34
N GLY A 77 -4.06 12.72 -0.05
CA GLY A 77 -4.46 14.03 0.47
C GLY A 77 -3.37 15.09 0.31
N VAL A 78 -2.10 14.70 0.43
CA VAL A 78 -0.97 15.64 0.50
C VAL A 78 -0.15 15.74 -0.78
N VAL A 79 -0.37 14.91 -1.77
CA VAL A 79 0.34 15.02 -3.05
C VAL A 79 0.18 16.42 -3.63
N GLY A 80 1.31 17.06 -3.95
CA GLY A 80 1.40 18.43 -4.46
C GLY A 80 1.53 19.52 -3.37
N TYR A 81 1.67 19.12 -2.11
CA TYR A 81 1.93 20.03 -0.99
C TYR A 81 3.33 19.76 -0.40
N ASP A 82 4.27 20.65 -0.63
CA ASP A 82 5.67 20.52 -0.16
C ASP A 82 5.83 20.75 1.36
N ASN A 83 4.80 21.29 2.02
CA ASN A 83 4.78 21.58 3.45
C ASN A 83 4.28 20.40 4.31
N ALA A 84 4.01 19.23 3.71
CA ALA A 84 3.44 18.09 4.40
C ALA A 84 4.31 16.84 4.28
N ALA A 85 4.79 16.33 5.42
CA ALA A 85 5.42 15.02 5.53
C ALA A 85 4.42 13.99 6.07
N VAL A 86 4.51 12.73 5.60
CA VAL A 86 3.63 11.64 6.02
C VAL A 86 4.44 10.48 6.58
N THR A 87 4.04 9.96 7.73
CA THR A 87 4.55 8.70 8.26
C THR A 87 3.43 7.72 8.55
N HIS A 88 3.72 6.43 8.48
CA HIS A 88 2.78 5.37 8.82
C HIS A 88 2.89 5.00 10.29
N PHE A 89 1.79 5.02 11.05
CA PHE A 89 1.70 4.40 12.36
C PHE A 89 0.80 3.15 12.23
N PRO A 90 1.40 1.95 12.13
CA PRO A 90 0.73 0.76 11.61
C PRO A 90 -0.33 0.21 12.56
N GLY A 91 -1.56 0.06 12.06
CA GLY A 91 -2.70 -0.52 12.76
C GLY A 91 -3.47 -1.56 11.95
N GLY A 92 -3.03 -1.81 10.72
CA GLY A 92 -3.65 -2.76 9.81
C GLY A 92 -3.12 -4.19 9.93
N SER A 93 -3.63 -5.08 9.08
CA SER A 93 -3.20 -6.47 9.01
C SER A 93 -2.03 -6.72 8.04
N GLY A 94 -1.80 -5.84 7.09
CA GLY A 94 -0.73 -5.94 6.08
C GLY A 94 0.50 -5.13 6.49
N ASN A 95 0.31 -3.83 6.55
CA ASN A 95 1.33 -2.83 6.84
C ASN A 95 2.57 -3.03 5.97
N ASP A 96 2.33 -3.16 4.66
CA ASP A 96 3.36 -3.59 3.72
C ASP A 96 4.43 -2.51 3.49
N THR A 97 4.05 -1.24 3.61
CA THR A 97 4.96 -0.10 3.42
C THR A 97 6.13 -0.11 4.39
N ILE A 98 5.89 -0.43 5.66
CA ILE A 98 6.98 -0.42 6.65
C ILE A 98 8.03 -1.50 6.42
N LYS A 99 7.72 -2.53 5.63
CA LYS A 99 8.63 -3.65 5.31
C LYS A 99 9.72 -3.29 4.30
N ILE A 100 9.65 -2.12 3.68
CA ILE A 100 10.72 -1.62 2.80
C ILE A 100 11.89 -1.02 3.61
N PHE A 101 11.68 -0.69 4.88
CA PHE A 101 12.67 -0.13 5.76
C PHE A 101 13.45 -1.21 6.51
N ASP A 102 14.69 -0.94 6.84
CA ASP A 102 15.58 -1.87 7.57
C ASP A 102 15.06 -2.20 8.98
N ASP A 103 14.40 -1.25 9.63
CA ASP A 103 13.78 -1.44 10.94
C ASP A 103 12.28 -1.11 10.94
N PRO A 104 11.43 -2.05 10.51
CA PRO A 104 9.99 -1.86 10.54
C PRO A 104 9.41 -1.61 11.95
N ALA A 105 10.11 -2.07 13.00
CA ALA A 105 9.66 -1.88 14.38
C ALA A 105 9.70 -0.41 14.82
N ALA A 106 10.52 0.41 14.18
CA ALA A 106 10.57 1.86 14.43
C ALA A 106 9.20 2.52 14.28
N PHE A 107 8.39 2.05 13.35
CA PHE A 107 7.07 2.60 13.07
C PHE A 107 6.03 2.32 14.16
N THR A 108 6.33 1.47 15.14
CA THR A 108 5.45 1.19 16.28
C THR A 108 5.78 2.05 17.50
N SER A 109 6.81 2.90 17.46
CA SER A 109 7.18 3.85 18.50
C SER A 109 6.99 5.28 18.03
N ILE A 110 6.15 6.03 18.73
CA ILE A 110 5.90 7.44 18.43
C ILE A 110 7.16 8.27 18.69
N GLU A 111 7.92 7.96 19.72
CA GLU A 111 9.18 8.64 20.05
C GLU A 111 10.17 8.55 18.91
N ARG A 112 10.29 7.36 18.31
CA ARG A 112 11.19 7.15 17.16
C ARG A 112 10.70 7.86 15.91
N LEU A 113 9.38 7.92 15.69
CA LEU A 113 8.79 8.65 14.57
C LEU A 113 8.92 10.17 14.72
N LEU A 114 8.93 10.68 15.96
CA LEU A 114 9.19 12.11 16.21
C LEU A 114 10.62 12.50 15.84
N ASP A 115 11.57 11.62 16.09
CA ASP A 115 13.00 11.84 15.84
C ASP A 115 13.44 11.40 14.42
N ALA A 116 12.52 10.84 13.63
CA ALA A 116 12.82 10.34 12.29
C ALA A 116 13.09 11.49 11.30
N GLU A 117 14.09 11.28 10.45
CA GLU A 117 14.38 12.14 9.30
C GLU A 117 13.33 11.94 8.20
N GLU A 118 13.14 12.97 7.40
CA GLU A 118 12.24 12.94 6.25
C GLU A 118 13.00 12.47 5.00
N ALA A 119 12.37 11.56 4.25
CA ALA A 119 12.87 11.10 2.97
C ALA A 119 11.82 11.36 1.88
N ARG A 120 12.25 11.49 0.63
CA ARG A 120 11.37 11.61 -0.52
C ARG A 120 11.25 10.26 -1.19
N PHE A 121 10.03 9.87 -1.49
CA PHE A 121 9.71 8.65 -2.22
C PHE A 121 8.99 8.97 -3.52
N ASP A 122 9.23 8.15 -4.52
CA ASP A 122 8.48 8.18 -5.75
C ASP A 122 7.05 7.66 -5.54
N LEU A 123 6.16 8.03 -6.44
CA LEU A 123 4.77 7.59 -6.40
C LEU A 123 4.32 7.09 -7.76
N ILE A 124 3.56 6.01 -7.77
CA ILE A 124 2.89 5.51 -8.97
C ILE A 124 1.63 6.34 -9.20
N ARG A 125 1.57 7.09 -10.29
CA ARG A 125 0.35 7.80 -10.67
C ARG A 125 -0.59 6.87 -11.45
N CYS A 126 -1.83 6.80 -11.01
CA CYS A 126 -2.90 6.09 -11.70
C CYS A 126 -4.10 7.03 -11.88
N ASN A 127 -4.25 7.60 -13.07
CA ASN A 127 -5.23 8.65 -13.35
C ASN A 127 -5.10 9.83 -12.37
N ASP A 128 -6.12 10.02 -11.50
CA ASP A 128 -6.18 11.09 -10.50
C ASP A 128 -5.81 10.62 -9.09
N SER A 129 -5.19 9.45 -8.98
CA SER A 129 -4.79 8.86 -7.71
C SER A 129 -3.35 8.38 -7.75
N TYR A 130 -2.78 8.15 -6.57
CA TYR A 130 -1.40 7.73 -6.40
C TYR A 130 -1.33 6.47 -5.53
N ALA A 131 -0.36 5.62 -5.80
CA ALA A 131 0.01 4.49 -4.95
C ALA A 131 1.50 4.61 -4.56
N LEU A 132 1.82 4.25 -3.31
CA LEU A 132 3.20 4.29 -2.81
C LEU A 132 3.97 3.03 -3.18
N ASN A 133 3.41 1.86 -2.93
CA ASN A 133 4.16 0.60 -3.07
C ASN A 133 3.96 -0.07 -4.44
N VAL A 134 2.75 -0.56 -4.69
CA VAL A 134 2.44 -1.38 -5.86
C VAL A 134 1.05 -1.05 -6.39
N LEU A 135 0.96 -0.89 -7.70
CA LEU A 135 -0.29 -0.86 -8.45
C LEU A 135 -0.44 -2.17 -9.22
N SER A 136 -1.48 -2.92 -8.93
CA SER A 136 -1.78 -4.18 -9.63
C SER A 136 -2.98 -4.01 -10.57
N ILE A 137 -2.90 -4.65 -11.74
CA ILE A 137 -3.94 -4.66 -12.77
C ILE A 137 -4.17 -6.10 -13.21
N GLY A 138 -5.42 -6.50 -13.42
CA GLY A 138 -5.79 -7.81 -13.93
C GLY A 138 -6.29 -8.77 -12.85
N PHE A 139 -5.87 -10.03 -12.90
CA PHE A 139 -6.40 -11.10 -12.05
C PHE A 139 -6.20 -10.81 -10.56
N ASP A 140 -5.01 -10.41 -10.18
CA ASP A 140 -4.66 -10.12 -8.79
C ASP A 140 -5.46 -8.94 -8.20
N ALA A 141 -5.62 -7.85 -8.96
CA ALA A 141 -6.43 -6.71 -8.54
C ALA A 141 -7.89 -7.11 -8.27
N ARG A 142 -8.45 -7.99 -9.12
CA ARG A 142 -9.81 -8.54 -8.92
C ARG A 142 -9.89 -9.41 -7.67
N VAL A 143 -8.90 -10.28 -7.46
CA VAL A 143 -8.81 -11.09 -6.23
C VAL A 143 -8.77 -10.20 -5.01
N GLY A 144 -7.92 -9.18 -5.00
CA GLY A 144 -7.79 -8.22 -3.89
C GLY A 144 -9.10 -7.49 -3.58
N THR A 145 -9.80 -7.03 -4.61
CA THR A 145 -11.10 -6.35 -4.47
C THR A 145 -12.18 -7.26 -3.89
N ASP A 146 -12.23 -8.51 -4.33
CA ASP A 146 -13.27 -9.45 -3.91
C ASP A 146 -13.04 -10.04 -2.51
N ILE A 147 -11.80 -10.03 -1.98
CA ILE A 147 -11.51 -10.53 -0.63
C ILE A 147 -12.41 -9.85 0.42
N ALA A 148 -12.62 -8.54 0.30
CA ALA A 148 -13.47 -7.79 1.22
C ALA A 148 -14.92 -8.30 1.25
N ARG A 149 -15.43 -8.73 0.09
CA ARG A 149 -16.76 -9.34 -0.05
C ARG A 149 -16.82 -10.71 0.65
N PHE A 150 -15.83 -11.56 0.44
CA PHE A 150 -15.81 -12.91 1.03
C PHE A 150 -15.51 -12.88 2.53
N LYS A 151 -14.79 -11.90 3.05
CA LYS A 151 -14.59 -11.71 4.51
C LYS A 151 -15.89 -11.43 5.27
N ARG A 152 -16.95 -10.97 4.60
CA ARG A 152 -18.27 -10.73 5.21
C ARG A 152 -19.11 -12.01 5.36
N LEU A 153 -18.69 -13.12 4.77
CA LEU A 153 -19.41 -14.39 4.89
C LEU A 153 -19.17 -15.00 6.28
N PRO A 154 -20.21 -15.52 6.93
CA PRO A 154 -20.07 -16.21 8.19
C PRO A 154 -19.17 -17.45 8.04
N LEU A 155 -18.38 -17.76 9.05
CA LEU A 155 -17.47 -18.91 9.12
C LEU A 155 -16.28 -18.89 8.14
N VAL A 156 -16.09 -17.81 7.38
CA VAL A 156 -14.96 -17.69 6.45
C VAL A 156 -13.80 -16.93 7.11
N SER A 157 -12.66 -17.62 7.28
CA SER A 157 -11.43 -16.99 7.74
C SER A 157 -10.81 -16.09 6.66
N GLY A 158 -9.87 -15.22 7.04
CA GLY A 158 -9.17 -14.39 6.07
C GLY A 158 -8.47 -15.18 4.95
N LYS A 159 -7.91 -16.36 5.28
CA LYS A 159 -7.33 -17.29 4.29
C LYS A 159 -8.42 -17.93 3.42
N GLY A 160 -9.54 -18.29 4.01
CA GLY A 160 -10.70 -18.82 3.28
C GLY A 160 -11.27 -17.79 2.30
N ALA A 161 -11.40 -16.54 2.70
CA ALA A 161 -11.85 -15.45 1.84
C ALA A 161 -10.92 -15.25 0.64
N TYR A 162 -9.61 -15.33 0.86
CA TYR A 162 -8.61 -15.26 -0.20
C TYR A 162 -8.76 -16.41 -1.22
N ILE A 163 -8.87 -17.64 -0.73
CA ILE A 163 -9.07 -18.83 -1.58
C ILE A 163 -10.38 -18.73 -2.38
N LEU A 164 -11.49 -18.35 -1.73
CA LEU A 164 -12.77 -18.15 -2.40
C LEU A 164 -12.72 -17.06 -3.47
N SER A 165 -11.99 -15.97 -3.19
CA SER A 165 -11.78 -14.90 -4.16
C SER A 165 -11.00 -15.39 -5.39
N ILE A 166 -9.94 -16.18 -5.19
CA ILE A 166 -9.21 -16.80 -6.29
C ILE A 166 -10.15 -17.66 -7.14
N PHE A 167 -10.88 -18.60 -6.52
CA PHE A 167 -11.79 -19.49 -7.25
C PHE A 167 -12.88 -18.72 -8.01
N SER A 168 -13.50 -17.74 -7.37
CA SER A 168 -14.50 -16.89 -8.02
C SER A 168 -13.94 -16.20 -9.25
N ASN A 169 -12.76 -15.59 -9.13
CA ASN A 169 -12.13 -14.87 -10.23
C ASN A 169 -11.60 -15.79 -11.32
N MET A 170 -11.25 -17.03 -11.00
CA MET A 170 -10.91 -18.05 -12.01
C MET A 170 -12.07 -18.36 -12.95
N LEU A 171 -13.31 -18.39 -12.44
CA LEU A 171 -14.51 -18.62 -13.25
C LEU A 171 -14.81 -17.45 -14.22
N HIS A 172 -14.38 -16.23 -13.86
CA HIS A 172 -14.54 -15.04 -14.70
C HIS A 172 -13.37 -14.83 -15.70
N GLY A 173 -12.45 -15.77 -15.77
CA GLY A 173 -11.30 -15.77 -16.66
C GLY A 173 -10.03 -15.18 -16.02
N LEU A 174 -8.90 -15.79 -16.36
CA LEU A 174 -7.59 -15.44 -15.79
C LEU A 174 -6.91 -14.28 -16.52
N THR A 175 -7.30 -13.98 -17.74
CA THR A 175 -6.57 -13.08 -18.64
C THR A 175 -7.47 -12.04 -19.27
N ALA A 176 -6.89 -10.87 -19.56
CA ALA A 176 -7.49 -9.86 -20.43
C ALA A 176 -6.44 -9.32 -21.40
N ASP A 177 -6.89 -8.60 -22.42
CA ASP A 177 -5.99 -7.96 -23.38
C ASP A 177 -5.50 -6.63 -22.80
N TYR A 178 -4.18 -6.49 -22.76
CA TYR A 178 -3.50 -5.29 -22.29
C TYR A 178 -2.42 -4.87 -23.28
N THR A 179 -2.14 -3.58 -23.29
CA THR A 179 -0.94 -3.01 -23.91
C THR A 179 -0.19 -2.21 -22.85
N VAL A 180 1.06 -2.60 -22.61
CA VAL A 180 1.99 -1.92 -21.70
C VAL A 180 3.07 -1.32 -22.56
N THR A 181 3.27 -0.02 -22.47
CA THR A 181 4.35 0.70 -23.16
C THR A 181 5.28 1.26 -22.10
N LEU A 182 6.56 0.91 -22.18
CA LEU A 182 7.60 1.43 -21.29
C LEU A 182 8.26 2.68 -21.92
N ASP A 183 8.88 3.50 -21.08
CA ASP A 183 9.61 4.70 -21.51
C ASP A 183 10.76 4.38 -22.46
N SER A 184 11.33 3.18 -22.36
CA SER A 184 12.31 2.66 -23.33
C SER A 184 11.75 2.45 -24.75
N GLY A 185 10.44 2.60 -24.94
CA GLY A 185 9.73 2.29 -26.17
C GLY A 185 9.38 0.81 -26.36
N LYS A 186 9.74 -0.07 -25.41
CA LYS A 186 9.34 -1.48 -25.43
C LYS A 186 7.83 -1.62 -25.19
N VAL A 187 7.16 -2.42 -26.00
CA VAL A 187 5.72 -2.63 -25.95
C VAL A 187 5.40 -4.10 -25.71
N PHE A 188 4.56 -4.37 -24.73
CA PHE A 188 4.00 -5.70 -24.44
C PHE A 188 2.51 -5.68 -24.71
N SER A 189 2.04 -6.39 -25.73
CA SER A 189 0.63 -6.45 -26.12
C SER A 189 0.07 -7.86 -26.03
N GLY A 190 -1.27 -7.96 -25.95
CA GLY A 190 -2.02 -9.21 -25.97
C GLY A 190 -2.46 -9.67 -24.60
N ARG A 191 -2.85 -10.96 -24.50
CA ARG A 191 -3.49 -11.51 -23.30
C ARG A 191 -2.48 -11.69 -22.18
N LYS A 192 -2.67 -10.95 -21.08
CA LYS A 192 -1.88 -11.02 -19.85
C LYS A 192 -2.76 -11.46 -18.68
N THR A 193 -2.17 -12.12 -17.70
CA THR A 193 -2.85 -12.49 -16.46
C THR A 193 -2.89 -11.30 -15.50
N MET A 194 -1.77 -10.63 -15.32
CA MET A 194 -1.66 -9.46 -14.46
C MET A 194 -0.47 -8.60 -14.85
N ILE A 195 -0.52 -7.36 -14.41
CA ILE A 195 0.56 -6.39 -14.52
C ILE A 195 0.71 -5.75 -13.15
N CYS A 196 1.93 -5.69 -12.63
CA CYS A 196 2.25 -4.94 -11.43
C CYS A 196 3.24 -3.84 -11.77
N VAL A 197 2.91 -2.62 -11.38
CA VAL A 197 3.83 -1.50 -11.38
C VAL A 197 4.28 -1.33 -9.93
N CYS A 198 5.57 -1.44 -9.69
CA CYS A 198 6.17 -1.49 -8.36
C CYS A 198 7.08 -0.29 -8.15
N ASN A 199 6.86 0.41 -7.05
CA ASN A 199 7.75 1.41 -6.48
C ASN A 199 8.38 0.85 -5.19
N GLY A 200 7.58 0.18 -4.37
CA GLY A 200 8.03 -0.59 -3.22
C GLY A 200 7.95 -2.09 -3.48
N ARG A 201 8.52 -2.86 -2.55
CA ARG A 201 8.74 -4.30 -2.66
C ARG A 201 7.53 -5.13 -2.23
N TRP A 202 6.70 -4.63 -1.32
CA TRP A 202 5.69 -5.42 -0.61
C TRP A 202 4.28 -4.88 -0.82
N TYR A 203 3.32 -5.80 -1.00
CA TYR A 203 1.90 -5.45 -1.02
C TYR A 203 1.00 -6.67 -0.69
N GLY A 204 -0.31 -6.44 -0.57
CA GLY A 204 -1.30 -7.49 -0.40
C GLY A 204 -1.15 -8.32 0.88
N GLY A 205 -0.43 -7.80 1.90
CA GLY A 205 -0.18 -8.48 3.17
C GLY A 205 0.99 -9.45 3.14
N GLY A 206 1.99 -9.23 2.29
CA GLY A 206 3.24 -10.00 2.28
C GLY A 206 3.64 -10.62 0.95
N PHE A 207 3.05 -10.18 -0.15
CA PHE A 207 3.55 -10.49 -1.49
C PHE A 207 4.72 -9.56 -1.83
N ASN A 208 5.76 -10.12 -2.42
CA ASN A 208 6.96 -9.41 -2.85
C ASN A 208 7.21 -9.66 -4.34
N PRO A 209 6.54 -8.93 -5.23
CA PRO A 209 6.64 -9.16 -6.68
C PRO A 209 8.01 -8.82 -7.25
N VAL A 210 8.64 -7.75 -6.77
CA VAL A 210 9.93 -7.25 -7.23
C VAL A 210 10.79 -6.92 -6.01
N PRO A 211 11.65 -7.85 -5.56
CA PRO A 211 12.46 -7.67 -4.36
C PRO A 211 13.50 -6.55 -4.45
N GLU A 212 13.91 -6.21 -5.68
CA GLU A 212 14.91 -5.18 -5.94
C GLU A 212 14.32 -3.78 -6.14
N ALA A 213 12.98 -3.60 -6.05
CA ALA A 213 12.37 -2.28 -6.20
C ALA A 213 12.86 -1.31 -5.12
N GLU A 214 13.25 -0.11 -5.54
CA GLU A 214 13.72 0.97 -4.68
C GLU A 214 12.78 2.18 -4.79
N PRO A 215 12.19 2.67 -3.68
CA PRO A 215 11.09 3.64 -3.75
C PRO A 215 11.54 5.09 -3.98
N ASP A 216 12.83 5.35 -4.11
CA ASP A 216 13.46 6.69 -4.17
C ASP A 216 14.52 6.83 -5.27
N ASP A 217 14.55 5.91 -6.24
CA ASP A 217 15.54 5.92 -7.33
C ASP A 217 15.05 6.59 -8.63
N GLY A 218 13.82 7.12 -8.63
CA GLY A 218 13.20 7.76 -9.79
C GLY A 218 12.68 6.78 -10.84
N LEU A 219 12.63 5.49 -10.51
CA LEU A 219 12.23 4.44 -11.44
C LEU A 219 11.02 3.65 -10.90
N LEU A 220 10.25 3.08 -11.83
CA LEU A 220 9.18 2.13 -11.51
C LEU A 220 9.48 0.79 -12.16
N ASP A 221 9.47 -0.27 -11.39
CA ASP A 221 9.61 -1.62 -11.90
C ASP A 221 8.28 -2.15 -12.43
N VAL A 222 8.28 -2.73 -13.63
CA VAL A 222 7.05 -3.26 -14.24
C VAL A 222 7.15 -4.77 -14.43
N LEU A 223 6.30 -5.50 -13.69
CA LEU A 223 6.15 -6.93 -13.82
C LEU A 223 4.95 -7.25 -14.71
N VAL A 224 5.18 -7.92 -15.83
CA VAL A 224 4.13 -8.39 -16.74
C VAL A 224 4.04 -9.91 -16.67
N VAL A 225 2.92 -10.44 -16.20
CA VAL A 225 2.68 -11.89 -16.16
C VAL A 225 1.84 -12.30 -17.37
N GLU A 226 2.46 -13.07 -18.26
CA GLU A 226 1.84 -13.60 -19.44
C GLU A 226 0.64 -14.51 -19.11
N LYS A 227 -0.06 -14.98 -20.14
CA LYS A 227 -1.18 -15.90 -19.97
C LYS A 227 -0.72 -17.16 -19.23
N VAL A 228 -1.28 -17.40 -18.04
CA VAL A 228 -1.13 -18.65 -17.28
C VAL A 228 -2.40 -19.47 -17.34
N ASN A 229 -2.26 -20.80 -17.26
CA ASN A 229 -3.40 -21.70 -17.11
C ASN A 229 -3.68 -22.01 -15.63
N LEU A 230 -4.80 -22.66 -15.35
CA LEU A 230 -5.25 -22.99 -14.00
C LEU A 230 -4.23 -23.80 -13.18
N LEU A 231 -3.53 -24.72 -13.81
CA LEU A 231 -2.52 -25.57 -13.14
C LEU A 231 -1.28 -24.77 -12.77
N GLN A 232 -0.95 -23.77 -13.57
CA GLN A 232 0.20 -22.89 -13.35
C GLN A 232 -0.07 -21.85 -12.24
N VAL A 233 -1.33 -21.48 -11.98
CA VAL A 233 -1.68 -20.45 -10.98
C VAL A 233 -1.08 -20.79 -9.61
N ALA A 234 -1.21 -22.02 -9.13
CA ALA A 234 -0.71 -22.41 -7.81
C ALA A 234 0.83 -22.27 -7.72
N THR A 235 1.54 -22.66 -8.78
CA THR A 235 3.00 -22.52 -8.87
C THR A 235 3.41 -21.06 -8.96
N VAL A 236 2.74 -20.29 -9.82
CA VAL A 236 2.99 -18.86 -10.02
C VAL A 236 2.77 -18.09 -8.71
N VAL A 237 1.66 -18.33 -8.00
CA VAL A 237 1.36 -17.66 -6.71
C VAL A 237 2.47 -17.94 -5.68
N GLY A 238 2.93 -19.18 -5.57
CA GLY A 238 4.00 -19.53 -4.63
C GLY A 238 5.35 -18.87 -4.94
N HIS A 239 5.70 -18.74 -6.22
CA HIS A 239 6.90 -18.03 -6.66
C HIS A 239 6.74 -16.50 -6.52
N TYR A 240 5.57 -15.99 -6.85
CA TYR A 240 5.21 -14.59 -6.71
C TYR A 240 5.32 -14.08 -5.28
N GLN A 241 4.80 -14.85 -4.33
CA GLN A 241 4.89 -14.52 -2.91
C GLN A 241 6.34 -14.42 -2.41
N LYS A 242 7.26 -15.16 -3.04
CA LYS A 242 8.67 -15.23 -2.65
C LYS A 242 9.60 -14.37 -3.50
N GLY A 243 9.07 -13.54 -4.40
CA GLY A 243 9.88 -12.73 -5.32
C GLY A 243 10.70 -13.55 -6.31
N ARG A 244 10.23 -14.76 -6.68
CA ARG A 244 10.96 -15.70 -7.54
C ARG A 244 10.29 -15.90 -8.90
N LEU A 245 9.50 -14.92 -9.33
CA LEU A 245 8.79 -15.04 -10.62
C LEU A 245 9.70 -14.92 -11.83
N SER A 246 10.90 -14.30 -11.72
CA SER A 246 11.90 -14.19 -12.78
C SER A 246 12.29 -15.53 -13.42
N LEU A 247 11.94 -16.65 -12.79
CA LEU A 247 12.27 -17.99 -13.26
C LEU A 247 11.21 -18.66 -14.16
N ILE A 248 10.01 -18.10 -14.32
CA ILE A 248 8.92 -18.89 -14.92
C ILE A 248 8.21 -18.28 -16.14
N HIS A 249 8.04 -17.02 -16.34
CA HIS A 249 7.35 -16.39 -17.49
C HIS A 249 7.29 -14.86 -17.38
N ILE A 250 8.42 -14.21 -17.31
CA ILE A 250 8.51 -12.77 -17.22
C ILE A 250 9.26 -12.24 -18.43
N SER A 251 8.66 -11.31 -19.11
CA SER A 251 9.44 -10.27 -19.73
C SER A 251 10.06 -9.48 -18.59
N GLU A 252 11.37 -9.47 -18.49
CA GLU A 252 12.21 -8.92 -17.43
C GLU A 252 11.61 -7.73 -16.67
N PRO A 253 11.88 -7.59 -15.32
CA PRO A 253 11.72 -6.31 -14.66
C PRO A 253 12.53 -5.32 -15.50
N THR A 254 11.83 -4.46 -16.19
CA THR A 254 12.48 -3.45 -17.02
C THR A 254 12.47 -2.19 -16.20
N ARG A 255 13.61 -1.94 -15.56
CA ARG A 255 13.93 -0.55 -15.22
C ARG A 255 14.05 0.21 -16.52
N PRO A 256 13.39 1.36 -16.67
CA PRO A 256 13.49 2.19 -17.86
C PRO A 256 14.92 2.64 -18.14
#